data_fe376c956343f7812f840b3bb16b4627
#
_entry.id   fe376c956343f7812f840b3bb16b4627
#
_cell.length_a   1.000
_cell.length_b   1.000
_cell.length_c   1.000
_cell.angle_alpha   90.00
_cell.angle_beta   90.00
_cell.angle_gamma   90.00
#
_symmetry.space_group_name_H-M   'P 1'
#
loop_
_entity.id
_entity.type
_entity.pdbx_description
1 polymer ?
#
loop_
_entity_poly.entity_id
_entity_poly.type
_entity_poly.pdbx_seq_one_letter_code
_entity_poly.pdbx_strand_id
1 'polypeptide(L)'
;AELQNDCSKMFKISPDQTLKVVQELYERKLVTYPRTDARVLSTAVAKEISKNIGGLTHYEPLAAFASEAMQAGLWKNIAKTRYVNDKQITDHYAIIPTGQGLGALRSLSELNRKIYQVIVRRFLSIFYPAAVYQKYAVEIEVKSEHFFAGFKVLKEAGYLKVAEIPKKKKDTAGESVGRTNRLEPGIDGNDAENPAREADGTDSSQPKVIDASHPEFIQMLEQLKKGMKVSLDDLQIKEGETSPPKRYSSGSMILAMENAGQLIEDEELRAQIKGSGIGTSATRAEILKKLFNIKYMALNEKTQVITPTYLGELIYEVVHTSMKQLLNPELTASWEKGLTYVAEGSITPDEYMQKLERFVIGRTYNAVHMGNTYGLRPAFDAVAVFYQNAEKVSRSRSVKSRGTAKTARTVKAETSSETTSITSGQEQSK
;
A
#
# COMPACT_ATOMS: atom_id res chain seq x y z
N ALA A 1 3.58 -7.11 -4.83
CA ALA A 1 2.49 -6.19 -4.49
C ALA A 1 2.65 -5.61 -3.07
N GLU A 2 2.77 -6.42 -2.02
CA GLU A 2 2.88 -5.93 -0.61
C GLU A 2 4.03 -4.94 -0.43
N LEU A 3 5.24 -5.28 -0.86
CA LEU A 3 6.39 -4.38 -0.77
C LEU A 3 6.16 -3.05 -1.52
N GLN A 4 5.49 -3.08 -2.68
CA GLN A 4 5.15 -1.87 -3.42
C GLN A 4 4.17 -0.99 -2.65
N ASN A 5 3.17 -1.59 -1.99
CA ASN A 5 2.23 -0.88 -1.13
C ASN A 5 2.92 -0.27 0.10
N ASP A 6 3.80 -1.02 0.76
CA ASP A 6 4.56 -0.55 1.92
C ASP A 6 5.50 0.60 1.55
N CYS A 7 6.22 0.48 0.44
CA CYS A 7 7.08 1.56 -0.05
C CYS A 7 6.27 2.81 -0.45
N SER A 8 5.09 2.64 -1.05
CA SER A 8 4.18 3.75 -1.35
C SER A 8 3.71 4.45 -0.08
N LYS A 9 3.35 3.69 0.97
CA LYS A 9 2.93 4.25 2.27
C LYS A 9 4.09 4.96 3.00
N MET A 10 5.27 4.33 3.06
CA MET A 10 6.41 4.81 3.86
C MET A 10 7.24 5.90 3.17
N PHE A 11 7.53 5.72 1.88
CA PHE A 11 8.49 6.55 1.16
C PHE A 11 7.82 7.46 0.12
N LYS A 12 6.50 7.33 -0.10
CA LYS A 12 5.75 8.12 -1.08
C LYS A 12 6.31 7.97 -2.51
N ILE A 13 6.70 6.74 -2.85
CA ILE A 13 7.17 6.38 -4.19
C ILE A 13 6.14 5.51 -4.92
N SER A 14 6.20 5.54 -6.25
CA SER A 14 5.31 4.73 -7.08
C SER A 14 5.71 3.25 -7.07
N PRO A 15 4.78 2.32 -7.38
CA PRO A 15 5.08 0.91 -7.54
C PRO A 15 6.17 0.63 -8.59
N ASP A 16 6.22 1.40 -9.69
CA ASP A 16 7.26 1.31 -10.71
C ASP A 16 8.64 1.68 -10.15
N GLN A 17 8.72 2.76 -9.37
CA GLN A 17 9.97 3.14 -8.70
C GLN A 17 10.43 2.07 -7.71
N THR A 18 9.50 1.51 -6.94
CA THR A 18 9.81 0.39 -6.02
C THR A 18 10.39 -0.80 -6.79
N LEU A 19 9.75 -1.19 -7.90
CA LEU A 19 10.22 -2.32 -8.71
C LEU A 19 11.62 -2.08 -9.26
N LYS A 20 11.93 -0.86 -9.75
CA LYS A 20 13.26 -0.49 -10.24
C LYS A 20 14.32 -0.60 -9.16
N VAL A 21 14.02 -0.11 -7.95
CA VAL A 21 14.95 -0.21 -6.82
C VAL A 21 15.21 -1.68 -6.45
N VAL A 22 14.16 -2.50 -6.36
CA VAL A 22 14.33 -3.91 -6.00
C VAL A 22 15.03 -4.69 -7.11
N GLN A 23 14.83 -4.32 -8.37
CA GLN A 23 15.58 -4.86 -9.50
C GLN A 23 17.09 -4.55 -9.37
N GLU A 24 17.46 -3.30 -9.03
CA GLU A 24 18.86 -2.94 -8.79
C GLU A 24 19.45 -3.71 -7.59
N LEU A 25 18.69 -3.89 -6.51
CA LEU A 25 19.11 -4.71 -5.36
C LEU A 25 19.37 -6.18 -5.77
N TYR A 26 18.55 -6.73 -6.64
CA TYR A 26 18.71 -8.07 -7.20
C TYR A 26 19.97 -8.19 -8.07
N GLU A 27 20.20 -7.25 -8.97
CA GLU A 27 21.39 -7.22 -9.84
C GLU A 27 22.70 -7.11 -9.01
N ARG A 28 22.61 -6.47 -7.85
CA ARG A 28 23.69 -6.39 -6.85
C ARG A 28 23.78 -7.64 -5.94
N LYS A 29 22.98 -8.67 -6.20
CA LYS A 29 22.92 -9.92 -5.40
C LYS A 29 22.52 -9.73 -3.94
N LEU A 30 21.83 -8.63 -3.61
CA LEU A 30 21.37 -8.32 -2.25
C LEU A 30 20.07 -9.03 -1.89
N VAL A 31 19.20 -9.23 -2.88
CA VAL A 31 17.87 -9.87 -2.73
C VAL A 31 17.66 -10.92 -3.82
N THR A 32 16.66 -11.78 -3.63
CA THR A 32 16.19 -12.75 -4.62
C THR A 32 15.38 -12.09 -5.73
N TYR A 33 14.97 -12.85 -6.75
CA TYR A 33 14.28 -12.33 -7.93
C TYR A 33 13.01 -11.53 -7.57
N PRO A 34 12.85 -10.27 -8.08
CA PRO A 34 11.84 -9.35 -7.57
C PRO A 34 10.46 -9.49 -8.20
N ARG A 35 10.33 -10.15 -9.37
CA ARG A 35 9.04 -10.25 -10.08
C ARG A 35 8.35 -11.54 -9.71
N THR A 36 7.83 -11.59 -8.50
CA THR A 36 7.10 -12.73 -7.96
C THR A 36 5.85 -12.25 -7.21
N ASP A 37 4.78 -13.03 -7.28
CA ASP A 37 3.58 -12.86 -6.46
C ASP A 37 3.62 -13.74 -5.20
N ALA A 38 4.61 -14.65 -5.08
CA ALA A 38 4.75 -15.52 -3.93
C ALA A 38 5.07 -14.74 -2.66
N ARG A 39 4.40 -15.10 -1.57
CA ARG A 39 4.58 -14.55 -0.21
C ARG A 39 5.25 -15.54 0.73
N VAL A 40 5.59 -16.72 0.21
CA VAL A 40 6.11 -17.87 0.97
C VAL A 40 7.46 -18.31 0.42
N LEU A 41 8.17 -19.10 1.23
CA LEU A 41 9.42 -19.75 0.88
C LEU A 41 9.15 -21.20 0.43
N SER A 42 10.05 -21.74 -0.37
CA SER A 42 10.04 -23.18 -0.66
C SER A 42 10.70 -23.99 0.46
N THR A 43 10.36 -25.27 0.53
CA THR A 43 11.00 -26.22 1.43
C THR A 43 12.50 -26.30 1.18
N ALA A 44 12.96 -26.18 -0.07
CA ALA A 44 14.37 -26.17 -0.43
C ALA A 44 15.09 -24.94 0.16
N VAL A 45 14.51 -23.75 0.03
CA VAL A 45 15.05 -22.51 0.61
C VAL A 45 15.05 -22.58 2.13
N ALA A 46 14.00 -23.12 2.74
CA ALA A 46 13.90 -23.24 4.19
C ALA A 46 15.02 -24.08 4.81
N LYS A 47 15.50 -25.11 4.11
CA LYS A 47 16.64 -25.95 4.57
C LYS A 47 17.96 -25.17 4.64
N GLU A 48 18.14 -24.18 3.79
CA GLU A 48 19.38 -23.41 3.69
C GLU A 48 19.29 -21.99 4.28
N ILE A 49 18.14 -21.65 4.86
CA ILE A 49 17.81 -20.30 5.30
C ILE A 49 18.79 -19.71 6.31
N SER A 50 19.47 -20.58 7.08
CA SER A 50 20.51 -20.18 8.02
C SER A 50 21.68 -19.46 7.35
N LYS A 51 21.99 -19.77 6.09
CA LYS A 51 23.04 -19.09 5.31
C LYS A 51 22.67 -17.62 5.09
N ASN A 52 21.40 -17.36 4.75
CA ASN A 52 20.88 -16.00 4.54
C ASN A 52 20.96 -15.19 5.85
N ILE A 53 20.48 -15.77 6.96
CA ILE A 53 20.51 -15.11 8.28
C ILE A 53 21.96 -14.89 8.72
N GLY A 54 22.83 -15.90 8.55
CA GLY A 54 24.25 -15.81 8.88
C GLY A 54 24.96 -14.67 8.13
N GLY A 55 24.68 -14.49 6.84
CA GLY A 55 25.19 -13.33 6.10
C GLY A 55 24.73 -11.99 6.66
N LEU A 56 23.49 -11.91 7.15
CA LEU A 56 22.91 -10.68 7.72
C LEU A 56 23.50 -10.31 9.10
N THR A 57 24.25 -11.20 9.77
CA THR A 57 24.98 -10.82 11.00
C THR A 57 26.04 -9.74 10.74
N HIS A 58 26.43 -9.54 9.48
CA HIS A 58 27.34 -8.48 9.05
C HIS A 58 26.59 -7.21 8.54
N TYR A 59 25.25 -7.20 8.54
CA TYR A 59 24.45 -6.04 8.19
C TYR A 59 24.19 -5.19 9.43
N GLU A 60 25.08 -4.23 9.71
CA GLU A 60 25.10 -3.43 10.93
C GLU A 60 23.73 -2.97 11.46
N PRO A 61 22.80 -2.41 10.64
CA PRO A 61 21.53 -1.93 11.17
C PRO A 61 20.64 -2.99 11.82
N LEU A 62 20.83 -4.27 11.50
CA LEU A 62 20.02 -5.39 12.00
C LEU A 62 20.86 -6.61 12.42
N ALA A 63 22.18 -6.44 12.52
CA ALA A 63 23.13 -7.51 12.87
C ALA A 63 22.77 -8.18 14.21
N ALA A 64 22.35 -7.40 15.21
CA ALA A 64 21.97 -7.92 16.52
C ALA A 64 20.80 -8.92 16.43
N PHE A 65 19.77 -8.58 15.66
CA PHE A 65 18.61 -9.46 15.46
C PHE A 65 18.97 -10.71 14.66
N ALA A 66 19.80 -10.58 13.63
CA ALA A 66 20.28 -11.74 12.87
C ALA A 66 21.12 -12.68 13.75
N SER A 67 22.01 -12.14 14.59
CA SER A 67 22.82 -12.89 15.53
C SER A 67 21.95 -13.58 16.59
N GLU A 68 20.97 -12.90 17.16
CA GLU A 68 20.01 -13.49 18.10
C GLU A 68 19.26 -14.67 17.45
N ALA A 69 18.75 -14.49 16.22
CA ALA A 69 18.02 -15.53 15.50
C ALA A 69 18.91 -16.77 15.23
N MET A 70 20.19 -16.56 14.93
CA MET A 70 21.16 -17.65 14.73
C MET A 70 21.49 -18.38 16.04
N GLN A 71 21.83 -17.65 17.09
CA GLN A 71 22.23 -18.22 18.38
C GLN A 71 21.08 -18.97 19.06
N ALA A 72 19.88 -18.40 19.06
CA ALA A 72 18.69 -19.02 19.62
C ALA A 72 18.10 -20.11 18.71
N GLY A 73 18.62 -20.28 17.50
CA GLY A 73 18.14 -21.29 16.55
C GLY A 73 16.71 -21.09 16.10
N LEU A 74 16.21 -19.84 16.05
CA LEU A 74 14.82 -19.52 15.74
C LEU A 74 14.39 -19.99 14.34
N TRP A 75 15.33 -20.13 13.43
CA TRP A 75 15.12 -20.58 12.05
C TRP A 75 14.81 -22.07 11.90
N LYS A 76 15.18 -22.93 12.89
CA LYS A 76 15.12 -24.40 12.79
C LYS A 76 13.74 -24.93 12.45
N ASN A 77 12.69 -24.28 12.91
CA ASN A 77 11.29 -24.72 12.72
C ASN A 77 10.57 -24.01 11.59
N ILE A 78 11.25 -23.17 10.78
CA ILE A 78 10.61 -22.37 9.74
C ILE A 78 9.81 -23.20 8.73
N ALA A 79 10.32 -24.39 8.37
CA ALA A 79 9.67 -25.31 7.44
C ALA A 79 8.28 -25.80 7.90
N LYS A 80 7.99 -25.72 9.20
CA LYS A 80 6.70 -26.11 9.78
C LYS A 80 5.73 -24.94 9.96
N THR A 81 6.12 -23.74 9.54
CA THR A 81 5.32 -22.53 9.68
C THR A 81 4.56 -22.22 8.40
N ARG A 82 3.58 -21.33 8.49
CA ARG A 82 2.84 -20.80 7.33
C ARG A 82 3.71 -20.07 6.31
N TYR A 83 4.97 -19.77 6.63
CA TYR A 83 5.89 -19.07 5.74
C TYR A 83 6.56 -19.99 4.71
N VAL A 84 6.34 -21.31 4.80
CA VAL A 84 6.87 -22.29 3.83
C VAL A 84 5.72 -23.09 3.24
N ASN A 85 5.52 -22.94 1.92
CA ASN A 85 4.45 -23.64 1.22
C ASN A 85 4.77 -23.77 -0.28
N ASP A 86 5.26 -24.94 -0.70
CA ASP A 86 5.63 -25.18 -2.10
C ASP A 86 4.42 -25.07 -3.06
N LYS A 87 3.20 -25.34 -2.60
CA LYS A 87 1.98 -25.28 -3.42
C LYS A 87 1.57 -23.85 -3.80
N GLN A 88 2.06 -22.85 -3.07
CA GLN A 88 1.78 -21.43 -3.33
C GLN A 88 2.90 -20.74 -4.15
N ILE A 89 3.83 -21.52 -4.69
CA ILE A 89 4.93 -21.02 -5.51
C ILE A 89 4.69 -21.49 -6.94
N THR A 90 4.60 -20.56 -7.88
CA THR A 90 4.54 -20.87 -9.30
C THR A 90 5.96 -20.96 -9.89
N ASP A 91 6.63 -19.81 -10.04
CA ASP A 91 7.95 -19.74 -10.66
C ASP A 91 9.04 -19.39 -9.65
N HIS A 92 8.77 -18.44 -8.74
CA HIS A 92 9.72 -17.92 -7.79
C HIS A 92 9.08 -17.79 -6.40
N TYR A 93 9.87 -18.03 -5.35
CA TYR A 93 9.46 -17.80 -3.97
C TYR A 93 9.55 -16.30 -3.59
N ALA A 94 9.14 -15.96 -2.39
CA ALA A 94 9.10 -14.57 -1.88
C ALA A 94 10.46 -13.87 -1.97
N ILE A 95 10.44 -12.54 -2.10
CA ILE A 95 11.65 -11.71 -2.09
C ILE A 95 12.26 -11.75 -0.69
N ILE A 96 13.49 -12.26 -0.59
CA ILE A 96 14.25 -12.30 0.65
C ILE A 96 15.68 -11.76 0.44
N PRO A 97 16.36 -11.28 1.49
CA PRO A 97 17.78 -10.94 1.41
C PRO A 97 18.62 -12.22 1.22
N THR A 98 19.63 -12.13 0.39
CA THR A 98 20.55 -13.26 0.15
C THR A 98 21.56 -13.44 1.28
N GLY A 99 21.79 -12.42 2.10
CA GLY A 99 22.90 -12.37 3.06
C GLY A 99 24.26 -12.10 2.41
N GLN A 100 24.29 -11.87 1.09
CA GLN A 100 25.52 -11.62 0.31
C GLN A 100 25.51 -10.20 -0.27
N GLY A 101 26.62 -9.79 -0.88
CA GLY A 101 26.69 -8.52 -1.61
C GLY A 101 26.64 -7.26 -0.74
N LEU A 102 26.72 -7.35 0.60
CA LEU A 102 26.54 -6.22 1.52
C LEU A 102 27.49 -5.05 1.25
N GLY A 103 28.67 -5.30 0.69
CA GLY A 103 29.60 -4.24 0.28
C GLY A 103 29.02 -3.27 -0.75
N ALA A 104 28.10 -3.73 -1.60
CA ALA A 104 27.44 -2.89 -2.61
C ALA A 104 26.52 -1.82 -1.99
N LEU A 105 26.06 -2.03 -0.74
CA LEU A 105 25.18 -1.06 -0.06
C LEU A 105 25.80 0.33 0.09
N ARG A 106 27.13 0.42 0.15
CA ARG A 106 27.85 1.71 0.28
C ARG A 106 27.67 2.59 -0.96
N SER A 107 27.55 1.99 -2.13
CA SER A 107 27.39 2.71 -3.42
C SER A 107 25.92 2.98 -3.78
N LEU A 108 24.95 2.46 -3.02
CA LEU A 108 23.54 2.63 -3.28
C LEU A 108 22.99 3.93 -2.71
N SER A 109 21.91 4.43 -3.34
CA SER A 109 21.16 5.58 -2.83
C SER A 109 20.60 5.34 -1.44
N GLU A 110 20.28 6.40 -0.71
CA GLU A 110 19.63 6.29 0.60
C GLU A 110 18.28 5.56 0.51
N LEU A 111 17.52 5.82 -0.54
CA LEU A 111 16.23 5.16 -0.79
C LEU A 111 16.42 3.65 -0.98
N ASN A 112 17.40 3.23 -1.77
CA ASN A 112 17.69 1.82 -2.00
C ASN A 112 18.08 1.11 -0.70
N ARG A 113 18.90 1.74 0.14
CA ARG A 113 19.26 1.20 1.46
C ARG A 113 18.05 1.09 2.39
N LYS A 114 17.15 2.08 2.39
CA LYS A 114 15.91 2.02 3.18
C LYS A 114 15.00 0.88 2.74
N ILE A 115 14.82 0.67 1.43
CA ILE A 115 13.99 -0.41 0.89
C ILE A 115 14.64 -1.77 1.22
N TYR A 116 15.95 -1.90 1.07
CA TYR A 116 16.67 -3.10 1.52
C TYR A 116 16.43 -3.39 3.01
N GLN A 117 16.51 -2.36 3.87
CA GLN A 117 16.24 -2.50 5.30
C GLN A 117 14.81 -2.98 5.59
N VAL A 118 13.81 -2.50 4.83
CA VAL A 118 12.42 -3.00 4.95
C VAL A 118 12.35 -4.49 4.63
N ILE A 119 12.99 -4.93 3.55
CA ILE A 119 13.03 -6.34 3.15
C ILE A 119 13.71 -7.19 4.24
N VAL A 120 14.86 -6.75 4.76
CA VAL A 120 15.58 -7.47 5.82
C VAL A 120 14.77 -7.55 7.11
N ARG A 121 14.10 -6.45 7.53
CA ARG A 121 13.21 -6.44 8.70
C ARG A 121 12.09 -7.44 8.56
N ARG A 122 11.41 -7.42 7.41
CA ARG A 122 10.33 -8.35 7.13
C ARG A 122 10.81 -9.81 7.14
N PHE A 123 11.95 -10.07 6.52
CA PHE A 123 12.58 -11.40 6.51
C PHE A 123 12.95 -11.88 7.91
N LEU A 124 13.66 -11.07 8.69
CA LEU A 124 14.06 -11.48 10.05
C LEU A 124 12.83 -11.66 10.96
N SER A 125 11.79 -10.86 10.80
CA SER A 125 10.61 -10.92 11.67
C SER A 125 9.85 -12.25 11.63
N ILE A 126 9.96 -13.03 10.53
CA ILE A 126 9.25 -14.32 10.40
C ILE A 126 9.83 -15.42 11.32
N PHE A 127 11.02 -15.24 11.83
CA PHE A 127 11.68 -16.22 12.72
C PHE A 127 11.35 -15.98 14.20
N TYR A 128 10.90 -14.78 14.55
CA TYR A 128 10.58 -14.41 15.92
C TYR A 128 9.17 -14.88 16.32
N PRO A 129 8.94 -15.13 17.63
CA PRO A 129 7.63 -15.52 18.11
C PRO A 129 6.59 -14.44 17.86
N ALA A 130 5.32 -14.83 17.89
CA ALA A 130 4.21 -13.91 17.79
C ALA A 130 4.22 -12.87 18.92
N ALA A 131 3.74 -11.66 18.65
CA ALA A 131 3.48 -10.67 19.69
C ALA A 131 2.28 -11.10 20.54
N VAL A 132 2.41 -10.99 21.86
CA VAL A 132 1.36 -11.38 22.80
C VAL A 132 0.71 -10.12 23.35
N TYR A 133 -0.62 -10.07 23.24
CA TYR A 133 -1.45 -8.99 23.76
C TYR A 133 -2.42 -9.49 24.81
N GLN A 134 -2.50 -8.78 25.91
CA GLN A 134 -3.60 -8.90 26.85
C GLN A 134 -4.78 -8.09 26.31
N LYS A 135 -5.91 -8.76 26.05
CA LYS A 135 -7.15 -8.09 25.66
C LYS A 135 -8.02 -7.85 26.87
N TYR A 136 -8.56 -6.65 27.00
CA TYR A 136 -9.56 -6.29 27.99
C TYR A 136 -10.84 -5.92 27.25
N ALA A 137 -11.95 -6.58 27.58
CA ALA A 137 -13.28 -6.20 27.17
C ALA A 137 -14.01 -5.70 28.40
N VAL A 138 -14.38 -4.42 28.40
CA VAL A 138 -15.07 -3.77 29.49
C VAL A 138 -16.49 -3.45 29.03
N GLU A 139 -17.46 -3.88 29.81
CA GLU A 139 -18.87 -3.56 29.66
C GLU A 139 -19.32 -2.84 30.91
N ILE A 140 -19.85 -1.64 30.76
CA ILE A 140 -20.36 -0.80 31.83
C ILE A 140 -21.87 -0.66 31.64
N GLU A 141 -22.64 -1.03 32.65
CA GLU A 141 -24.09 -0.87 32.68
C GLU A 141 -24.45 0.37 33.49
N VAL A 142 -25.21 1.27 32.90
CA VAL A 142 -25.75 2.47 33.53
C VAL A 142 -27.26 2.45 33.34
N LYS A 143 -28.00 2.11 34.41
CA LYS A 143 -29.43 1.81 34.35
C LYS A 143 -29.70 0.65 33.37
N SER A 144 -30.34 0.91 32.23
CA SER A 144 -30.65 -0.07 31.19
C SER A 144 -29.73 0.04 29.95
N GLU A 145 -28.76 0.96 29.97
CA GLU A 145 -27.88 1.22 28.83
C GLU A 145 -26.52 0.56 29.07
N HIS A 146 -25.97 -0.01 28.00
CA HIS A 146 -24.70 -0.72 28.00
C HIS A 146 -23.63 0.02 27.17
N PHE A 147 -22.49 0.25 27.78
CA PHE A 147 -21.33 0.89 27.16
C PHE A 147 -20.19 -0.10 27.04
N PHE A 148 -19.61 -0.23 25.85
CA PHE A 148 -18.57 -1.20 25.56
C PHE A 148 -17.24 -0.51 25.25
N ALA A 149 -16.16 -1.01 25.85
CA ALA A 149 -14.80 -0.56 25.54
C ALA A 149 -13.86 -1.77 25.41
N GLY A 150 -13.03 -1.76 24.37
CA GLY A 150 -12.03 -2.78 24.14
C GLY A 150 -10.61 -2.21 24.17
N PHE A 151 -9.70 -2.87 24.88
CA PHE A 151 -8.30 -2.48 24.98
C PHE A 151 -7.37 -3.66 24.70
N LYS A 152 -6.21 -3.39 24.10
CA LYS A 152 -5.13 -4.36 23.91
C LYS A 152 -3.84 -3.80 24.49
N VAL A 153 -3.25 -4.50 25.45
CA VAL A 153 -1.96 -4.15 26.07
C VAL A 153 -0.91 -5.13 25.55
N LEU A 154 0.18 -4.62 24.98
CA LEU A 154 1.29 -5.44 24.52
C LEU A 154 2.05 -5.99 25.74
N LYS A 155 2.03 -7.31 25.94
CA LYS A 155 2.79 -8.02 26.99
C LYS A 155 4.16 -8.49 26.49
N GLU A 156 4.19 -9.08 25.30
CA GLU A 156 5.44 -9.52 24.67
C GLU A 156 5.54 -9.00 23.24
N ALA A 157 6.62 -8.31 22.93
CA ALA A 157 6.80 -7.69 21.63
C ALA A 157 7.00 -8.72 20.51
N GLY A 158 7.59 -9.87 20.80
CA GLY A 158 7.84 -10.89 19.81
C GLY A 158 8.52 -10.35 18.55
N TYR A 159 7.97 -10.67 17.37
CA TYR A 159 8.48 -10.21 16.08
C TYR A 159 8.45 -8.69 15.90
N LEU A 160 7.65 -7.95 16.68
CA LEU A 160 7.50 -6.51 16.56
C LEU A 160 8.80 -5.76 16.83
N LYS A 161 9.64 -6.27 17.73
CA LYS A 161 10.95 -5.66 18.01
C LYS A 161 11.83 -5.57 16.76
N VAL A 162 11.61 -6.47 15.78
CA VAL A 162 12.34 -6.48 14.50
C VAL A 162 11.58 -5.74 13.42
N ALA A 163 10.27 -5.93 13.34
CA ALA A 163 9.40 -5.39 12.28
C ALA A 163 9.23 -3.87 12.38
N GLU A 164 9.24 -3.30 13.58
CA GLU A 164 9.02 -1.86 13.76
C GLU A 164 10.23 -1.04 13.29
N ILE A 165 9.95 -0.05 12.44
CA ILE A 165 10.95 0.94 12.03
C ILE A 165 10.95 2.06 13.08
N PRO A 166 12.06 2.30 13.80
CA PRO A 166 12.14 3.35 14.79
C PRO A 166 11.79 4.72 14.18
N LYS A 167 10.78 5.38 14.71
CA LYS A 167 10.51 6.79 14.36
C LYS A 167 11.60 7.66 14.98
N LYS A 168 12.24 8.55 14.21
CA LYS A 168 13.00 9.65 14.80
C LYS A 168 12.03 10.43 15.68
N LYS A 169 12.28 10.52 16.99
CA LYS A 169 11.56 11.42 17.90
C LYS A 169 11.64 12.83 17.31
N LYS A 170 10.52 13.37 16.85
CA LYS A 170 10.38 14.81 16.69
C LYS A 170 10.11 15.33 18.10
N ASP A 171 11.02 16.14 18.59
CA ASP A 171 10.79 16.96 19.80
C ASP A 171 9.71 17.98 19.47
N THR A 172 8.46 17.62 19.68
CA THR A 172 7.33 18.55 19.76
C THR A 172 6.28 17.88 20.61
N ALA A 173 6.07 18.47 21.78
CA ALA A 173 4.94 18.22 22.65
C ALA A 173 3.63 18.50 21.88
N GLY A 174 2.81 17.49 21.69
CA GLY A 174 1.52 17.60 21.02
C GLY A 174 0.97 16.19 20.83
N GLU A 175 -0.09 15.89 21.54
CA GLU A 175 -0.83 14.64 21.52
C GLU A 175 -1.13 14.17 20.08
N SER A 176 -0.51 13.08 19.68
CA SER A 176 -1.01 12.27 18.56
C SER A 176 -0.87 10.80 18.94
N VAL A 177 -2.00 10.17 19.18
CA VAL A 177 -2.17 8.72 19.31
C VAL A 177 -1.39 8.04 18.20
N GLY A 178 -0.39 7.23 18.57
CA GLY A 178 0.64 6.73 17.68
C GLY A 178 0.12 5.81 16.59
N ARG A 179 0.16 6.27 15.36
CA ARG A 179 0.21 5.40 14.18
C ARG A 179 1.63 4.86 14.04
N THR A 180 1.85 3.64 14.47
CA THR A 180 3.08 2.91 14.16
C THR A 180 3.08 2.54 12.67
N ASN A 181 4.15 2.86 11.94
CA ASN A 181 4.43 2.26 10.62
C ASN A 181 4.84 0.79 10.85
N ARG A 182 3.84 -0.06 11.04
CA ARG A 182 4.00 -1.48 11.31
C ARG A 182 4.04 -2.23 10.00
N LEU A 183 5.05 -3.08 9.80
CA LEU A 183 5.02 -4.13 8.80
C LEU A 183 4.12 -5.25 9.36
N GLU A 184 2.86 -5.25 9.00
CA GLU A 184 1.96 -6.34 9.36
C GLU A 184 2.42 -7.63 8.66
N PRO A 185 2.48 -8.78 9.37
CA PRO A 185 2.65 -10.07 8.71
C PRO A 185 1.45 -10.27 7.79
N GLY A 186 1.68 -10.53 6.49
CA GLY A 186 0.60 -10.85 5.56
C GLY A 186 -0.31 -11.91 6.19
N ILE A 187 -1.56 -11.55 6.42
CA ILE A 187 -2.58 -12.39 7.04
C ILE A 187 -3.04 -13.40 5.99
N ASP A 188 -3.32 -14.61 6.43
CA ASP A 188 -3.83 -15.72 5.62
C ASP A 188 -4.98 -15.29 4.72
N GLY A 189 -5.06 -15.86 3.52
CA GLY A 189 -6.01 -15.50 2.46
C GLY A 189 -7.50 -15.73 2.76
N ASN A 190 -7.91 -15.90 4.03
CA ASN A 190 -9.30 -15.94 4.46
C ASN A 190 -9.76 -14.68 5.21
N ASP A 191 -8.81 -13.81 5.63
CA ASP A 191 -9.10 -12.49 6.19
C ASP A 191 -8.51 -11.38 5.33
N ALA A 192 -8.68 -11.49 4.00
CA ALA A 192 -8.45 -10.38 3.09
C ALA A 192 -9.50 -9.31 3.42
N GLU A 193 -9.22 -8.53 4.46
CA GLU A 193 -9.96 -7.33 4.76
C GLU A 193 -9.96 -6.48 3.49
N ASN A 194 -11.16 -6.28 2.98
CA ASN A 194 -11.48 -5.38 1.89
C ASN A 194 -10.64 -4.10 2.07
N PRO A 195 -9.75 -3.71 1.12
CA PRO A 195 -8.97 -2.47 1.23
C PRO A 195 -9.85 -1.22 1.39
N ALA A 196 -11.16 -1.32 1.14
CA ALA A 196 -12.15 -0.32 1.50
C ALA A 196 -12.38 -0.20 3.03
N ARG A 197 -11.94 -1.18 3.86
CA ARG A 197 -12.09 -1.14 5.32
C ARG A 197 -10.93 -0.50 6.07
N GLU A 198 -9.85 -0.07 5.43
CA GLU A 198 -8.92 0.91 6.01
C GLU A 198 -9.51 2.33 5.99
N ALA A 199 -10.83 2.44 6.13
CA ALA A 199 -11.46 3.70 6.46
C ALA A 199 -11.05 4.05 7.90
N ASP A 200 -10.38 5.18 8.06
CA ASP A 200 -10.13 5.86 9.32
C ASP A 200 -11.44 6.46 9.87
N GLY A 201 -12.43 5.62 9.99
CA GLY A 201 -13.51 5.80 10.91
C GLY A 201 -13.05 5.12 12.18
N THR A 202 -13.05 5.82 13.29
CA THR A 202 -12.99 5.25 14.62
C THR A 202 -14.13 4.25 14.72
N ASP A 203 -13.90 3.04 14.18
CA ASP A 203 -14.75 1.90 14.51
C ASP A 203 -14.54 1.67 16.00
N SER A 204 -15.48 2.16 16.80
CA SER A 204 -15.51 2.03 18.25
C SER A 204 -15.56 0.56 18.70
N SER A 205 -15.76 -0.39 17.77
CA SER A 205 -15.79 -1.82 18.02
C SER A 205 -14.39 -2.46 18.06
N GLN A 206 -13.34 -1.81 17.52
CA GLN A 206 -11.99 -2.38 17.59
C GLN A 206 -11.27 -1.98 18.89
N PRO A 207 -10.65 -2.95 19.60
CA PRO A 207 -9.94 -2.66 20.86
C PRO A 207 -8.78 -1.68 20.60
N LYS A 208 -8.75 -0.57 21.37
CA LYS A 208 -7.66 0.40 21.31
C LYS A 208 -6.36 -0.26 21.80
N VAL A 209 -5.28 -0.12 21.05
CA VAL A 209 -3.95 -0.55 21.49
C VAL A 209 -3.38 0.49 22.43
N ILE A 210 -3.10 0.06 23.67
CA ILE A 210 -2.44 0.88 24.69
C ILE A 210 -0.99 0.44 24.77
N ASP A 211 -0.08 1.38 24.65
CA ASP A 211 1.33 1.14 24.85
C ASP A 211 1.72 1.20 26.34
N ALA A 212 2.93 0.80 26.65
CA ALA A 212 3.45 0.78 28.02
C ALA A 212 3.65 2.19 28.63
N SER A 213 3.36 3.27 27.90
CA SER A 213 3.52 4.65 28.38
C SER A 213 2.42 5.09 29.37
N HIS A 214 1.38 4.28 29.56
CA HIS A 214 0.27 4.54 30.47
C HIS A 214 0.15 3.47 31.58
N PRO A 215 1.15 3.31 32.46
CA PRO A 215 1.17 2.24 33.45
C PRO A 215 0.00 2.33 34.45
N GLU A 216 -0.42 3.54 34.83
CA GLU A 216 -1.55 3.76 35.75
C GLU A 216 -2.87 3.26 35.16
N PHE A 217 -3.10 3.51 33.87
CA PHE A 217 -4.29 3.04 33.18
C PHE A 217 -4.30 1.52 33.03
N ILE A 218 -3.15 0.90 32.76
CA ILE A 218 -3.01 -0.55 32.69
C ILE A 218 -3.30 -1.17 34.06
N GLN A 219 -2.74 -0.59 35.12
CA GLN A 219 -2.98 -1.05 36.50
C GLN A 219 -4.48 -0.93 36.88
N MET A 220 -5.13 0.14 36.48
CA MET A 220 -6.57 0.31 36.67
C MET A 220 -7.35 -0.80 35.93
N LEU A 221 -7.02 -1.09 34.66
CA LEU A 221 -7.67 -2.16 33.90
C LEU A 221 -7.49 -3.56 34.54
N GLU A 222 -6.32 -3.81 35.15
CA GLU A 222 -6.02 -5.07 35.84
C GLU A 222 -6.80 -5.24 37.15
N GLN A 223 -7.24 -4.14 37.76
CA GLN A 223 -8.03 -4.13 38.99
C GLN A 223 -9.54 -4.28 38.75
N LEU A 224 -10.02 -4.06 37.51
CA LEU A 224 -11.44 -4.18 37.19
C LEU A 224 -11.94 -5.62 37.36
N LYS A 225 -13.03 -5.78 38.10
CA LYS A 225 -13.70 -7.08 38.31
C LYS A 225 -15.18 -6.98 37.93
N LYS A 226 -15.75 -8.12 37.51
CA LYS A 226 -17.17 -8.19 37.21
C LYS A 226 -18.01 -7.83 38.47
N GLY A 227 -18.97 -6.91 38.28
CA GLY A 227 -19.82 -6.41 39.36
C GLY A 227 -19.22 -5.27 40.18
N MET A 228 -18.01 -4.79 39.85
CA MET A 228 -17.42 -3.60 40.47
C MET A 228 -18.22 -2.37 40.09
N LYS A 229 -18.53 -1.52 41.07
CA LYS A 229 -19.17 -0.21 40.83
C LYS A 229 -18.08 0.83 40.58
N VAL A 230 -18.24 1.60 39.52
CA VAL A 230 -17.36 2.73 39.19
C VAL A 230 -18.17 4.02 39.19
N SER A 231 -17.56 5.14 39.62
CA SER A 231 -18.20 6.43 39.50
C SER A 231 -18.34 6.85 38.06
N LEU A 232 -19.47 7.43 37.73
CA LEU A 232 -19.73 8.05 36.45
C LEU A 232 -19.68 9.56 36.64
N ASP A 233 -18.67 10.19 36.04
CA ASP A 233 -18.47 11.63 36.20
C ASP A 233 -19.27 12.42 35.15
N ASP A 234 -19.31 11.94 33.91
CA ASP A 234 -20.01 12.60 32.80
C ASP A 234 -20.40 11.62 31.70
N LEU A 235 -21.47 11.94 30.96
CA LEU A 235 -21.88 11.29 29.73
C LEU A 235 -21.92 12.29 28.59
N GLN A 236 -21.10 12.09 27.59
CA GLN A 236 -21.01 12.98 26.42
C GLN A 236 -21.56 12.31 25.17
N ILE A 237 -22.44 13.01 24.48
CA ILE A 237 -22.87 12.65 23.14
C ILE A 237 -21.82 13.16 22.16
N LYS A 238 -21.13 12.26 21.49
CA LYS A 238 -20.20 12.61 20.42
C LYS A 238 -20.90 12.52 19.09
N GLU A 239 -21.26 13.64 18.54
CA GLU A 239 -21.76 13.72 17.18
C GLU A 239 -20.64 13.49 16.17
N GLY A 240 -20.98 12.85 15.05
CA GLY A 240 -20.02 12.60 13.99
C GLY A 240 -20.73 12.21 12.69
N GLU A 241 -20.03 12.44 11.59
CA GLU A 241 -20.50 12.04 10.27
C GLU A 241 -19.67 10.86 9.75
N THR A 242 -20.29 9.95 9.02
CA THR A 242 -19.57 8.91 8.29
C THR A 242 -18.79 9.54 7.15
N SER A 243 -17.59 9.07 6.94
CA SER A 243 -16.77 9.50 5.80
C SER A 243 -16.85 8.48 4.66
N PRO A 244 -16.80 8.93 3.38
CA PRO A 244 -16.74 8.01 2.27
C PRO A 244 -15.45 7.16 2.32
N PRO A 245 -15.42 5.99 1.64
CA PRO A 245 -14.23 5.18 1.53
C PRO A 245 -13.04 6.00 1.00
N LYS A 246 -11.85 5.73 1.52
CA LYS A 246 -10.62 6.40 1.06
C LYS A 246 -10.35 6.07 -0.40
N ARG A 247 -9.87 7.06 -1.15
CA ARG A 247 -9.38 6.84 -2.51
C ARG A 247 -8.17 5.92 -2.51
N TYR A 248 -8.02 5.15 -3.57
CA TYR A 248 -6.84 4.31 -3.75
C TYR A 248 -5.55 5.14 -3.81
N SER A 249 -4.51 4.66 -3.16
CA SER A 249 -3.15 5.07 -3.44
C SER A 249 -2.55 4.19 -4.54
N SER A 250 -1.42 4.59 -5.12
CA SER A 250 -0.72 3.78 -6.12
C SER A 250 -0.39 2.37 -5.61
N GLY A 251 0.01 2.25 -4.34
CA GLY A 251 0.28 0.95 -3.72
C GLY A 251 -0.98 0.13 -3.44
N SER A 252 -2.05 0.74 -2.87
CA SER A 252 -3.29 0.01 -2.61
C SER A 252 -4.02 -0.39 -3.89
N MET A 253 -3.84 0.33 -5.00
CA MET A 253 -4.36 -0.07 -6.30
C MET A 253 -3.68 -1.34 -6.82
N ILE A 254 -2.37 -1.51 -6.62
CA ILE A 254 -1.68 -2.77 -6.98
C ILE A 254 -2.26 -3.96 -6.20
N LEU A 255 -2.53 -3.78 -4.90
CA LEU A 255 -3.19 -4.83 -4.10
C LEU A 255 -4.62 -5.11 -4.55
N ALA A 256 -5.39 -4.08 -4.92
CA ALA A 256 -6.73 -4.25 -5.47
C ALA A 256 -6.71 -5.00 -6.80
N MET A 257 -5.73 -4.74 -7.68
CA MET A 257 -5.55 -5.50 -8.93
C MET A 257 -5.18 -6.96 -8.66
N GLU A 258 -4.32 -7.22 -7.68
CA GLU A 258 -3.95 -8.59 -7.27
C GLU A 258 -5.16 -9.34 -6.70
N ASN A 259 -5.99 -8.66 -5.93
CA ASN A 259 -7.16 -9.23 -5.26
C ASN A 259 -8.48 -8.94 -6.01
N ALA A 260 -8.43 -8.71 -7.32
CA ALA A 260 -9.61 -8.34 -8.11
C ALA A 260 -10.74 -9.39 -8.05
N GLY A 261 -10.42 -10.63 -7.73
CA GLY A 261 -11.41 -11.68 -7.51
C GLY A 261 -12.40 -11.39 -6.38
N GLN A 262 -12.05 -10.54 -5.41
CA GLN A 262 -13.01 -10.15 -4.36
C GLN A 262 -14.22 -9.36 -4.87
N LEU A 263 -14.12 -8.79 -6.07
CA LEU A 263 -15.20 -8.06 -6.73
C LEU A 263 -16.13 -8.99 -7.54
N ILE A 264 -15.83 -10.28 -7.60
CA ILE A 264 -16.58 -11.28 -8.37
C ILE A 264 -17.55 -12.00 -7.43
N GLU A 265 -18.83 -12.01 -7.75
CA GLU A 265 -19.87 -12.70 -6.96
C GLU A 265 -19.84 -14.22 -7.18
N ASP A 266 -19.58 -14.67 -8.40
CA ASP A 266 -19.47 -16.09 -8.75
C ASP A 266 -18.24 -16.73 -8.07
N GLU A 267 -18.49 -17.74 -7.22
CA GLU A 267 -17.43 -18.39 -6.42
C GLU A 267 -16.43 -19.15 -7.30
N GLU A 268 -16.87 -19.75 -8.39
CA GLU A 268 -16.00 -20.52 -9.30
C GLU A 268 -15.06 -19.58 -10.05
N LEU A 269 -15.58 -18.50 -10.62
CA LEU A 269 -14.79 -17.46 -11.26
C LEU A 269 -13.88 -16.73 -10.29
N ARG A 270 -14.36 -16.52 -9.05
CA ARG A 270 -13.55 -15.93 -7.96
C ARG A 270 -12.37 -16.83 -7.62
N ALA A 271 -12.58 -18.14 -7.52
CA ALA A 271 -11.52 -19.11 -7.27
C ALA A 271 -10.49 -19.13 -8.40
N GLN A 272 -10.93 -19.02 -9.64
CA GLN A 272 -10.06 -19.00 -10.82
C GLN A 272 -9.11 -17.79 -10.84
N ILE A 273 -9.59 -16.59 -10.49
CA ILE A 273 -8.79 -15.36 -10.50
C ILE A 273 -8.03 -15.12 -9.20
N LYS A 274 -8.30 -15.90 -8.15
CA LYS A 274 -7.70 -15.73 -6.82
C LYS A 274 -6.17 -15.79 -6.83
N GLY A 275 -5.58 -16.49 -7.79
CA GLY A 275 -4.12 -16.62 -7.92
C GLY A 275 -3.47 -15.66 -8.92
N SER A 276 -4.25 -15.10 -9.86
CA SER A 276 -3.71 -14.26 -10.95
C SER A 276 -4.07 -12.79 -10.82
N GLY A 277 -5.30 -12.45 -10.42
CA GLY A 277 -5.78 -11.07 -10.37
C GLY A 277 -5.83 -10.41 -11.75
N ILE A 278 -5.81 -9.08 -11.78
CA ILE A 278 -5.68 -8.28 -13.00
C ILE A 278 -4.20 -7.95 -13.23
N GLY A 279 -3.66 -8.39 -14.37
CA GLY A 279 -2.22 -8.28 -14.66
C GLY A 279 -1.38 -9.22 -13.78
N THR A 280 -0.07 -9.21 -13.98
CA THR A 280 0.91 -9.99 -13.22
C THR A 280 1.77 -9.09 -12.34
N SER A 281 2.58 -9.66 -11.46
CA SER A 281 3.59 -8.93 -10.67
C SER A 281 4.51 -8.06 -11.54
N ALA A 282 4.79 -8.49 -12.77
CA ALA A 282 5.62 -7.76 -13.71
C ALA A 282 4.89 -6.60 -14.40
N THR A 283 3.58 -6.71 -14.63
CA THR A 283 2.82 -5.80 -15.51
C THR A 283 1.96 -4.79 -14.77
N ARG A 284 1.49 -5.06 -13.54
CA ARG A 284 0.58 -4.16 -12.80
C ARG A 284 1.11 -2.73 -12.67
N ALA A 285 2.39 -2.58 -12.31
CA ALA A 285 3.01 -1.25 -12.17
C ALA A 285 3.08 -0.49 -13.52
N GLU A 286 3.39 -1.18 -14.61
CA GLU A 286 3.42 -0.60 -15.95
C GLU A 286 2.02 -0.25 -16.46
N ILE A 287 0.99 -1.03 -16.15
CA ILE A 287 -0.41 -0.70 -16.46
C ILE A 287 -0.78 0.63 -15.79
N LEU A 288 -0.53 0.79 -14.48
CA LEU A 288 -0.82 2.05 -13.79
C LEU A 288 -0.04 3.23 -14.39
N LYS A 289 1.25 3.04 -14.65
CA LYS A 289 2.09 4.06 -15.28
C LYS A 289 1.55 4.48 -16.65
N LYS A 290 1.10 3.52 -17.46
CA LYS A 290 0.47 3.80 -18.77
C LYS A 290 -0.78 4.65 -18.59
N LEU A 291 -1.67 4.31 -17.62
CA LEU A 291 -2.90 5.06 -17.36
C LEU A 291 -2.61 6.51 -16.89
N PHE A 292 -1.53 6.74 -16.15
CA PHE A 292 -1.09 8.09 -15.79
C PHE A 292 -0.52 8.84 -17.00
N ASN A 293 0.29 8.18 -17.85
CA ASN A 293 0.90 8.80 -19.03
C ASN A 293 -0.14 9.25 -20.05
N ILE A 294 -1.17 8.41 -20.32
CA ILE A 294 -2.29 8.75 -21.20
C ILE A 294 -3.34 9.64 -20.52
N LYS A 295 -3.08 10.03 -19.27
CA LYS A 295 -3.93 10.95 -18.49
C LYS A 295 -5.37 10.46 -18.27
N TYR A 296 -5.60 9.17 -18.15
CA TYR A 296 -6.87 8.63 -17.70
C TYR A 296 -6.98 8.72 -16.17
N MET A 297 -5.87 8.64 -15.48
CA MET A 297 -5.77 8.85 -14.04
C MET A 297 -4.69 9.88 -13.72
N ALA A 298 -4.85 10.58 -12.61
CA ALA A 298 -3.86 11.49 -12.03
C ALA A 298 -3.32 10.91 -10.73
N LEU A 299 -2.02 11.10 -10.51
CA LEU A 299 -1.33 10.70 -9.30
C LEU A 299 -0.87 11.95 -8.54
N ASN A 300 -1.24 12.05 -7.28
CA ASN A 300 -0.64 13.05 -6.40
C ASN A 300 0.69 12.49 -5.87
N GLU A 301 1.81 13.02 -6.33
CA GLU A 301 3.16 12.53 -5.98
C GLU A 301 3.45 12.57 -4.47
N LYS A 302 2.91 13.56 -3.73
CA LYS A 302 3.16 13.72 -2.29
C LYS A 302 2.40 12.72 -1.44
N THR A 303 1.15 12.41 -1.81
CA THR A 303 0.27 11.52 -1.05
C THR A 303 0.17 10.13 -1.66
N GLN A 304 0.58 9.97 -2.91
CA GLN A 304 0.40 8.78 -3.75
C GLN A 304 -1.08 8.43 -4.00
N VAL A 305 -2.00 9.36 -3.76
CA VAL A 305 -3.43 9.16 -4.02
C VAL A 305 -3.72 9.27 -5.51
N ILE A 306 -4.50 8.34 -6.01
CA ILE A 306 -4.97 8.26 -7.40
C ILE A 306 -6.37 8.89 -7.48
N THR A 307 -6.58 9.67 -8.53
CA THR A 307 -7.90 10.19 -8.90
C THR A 307 -8.13 10.00 -10.40
N PRO A 308 -9.38 9.74 -10.84
CA PRO A 308 -9.67 9.81 -12.25
C PRO A 308 -9.45 11.24 -12.76
N THR A 309 -9.18 11.39 -14.06
CA THR A 309 -9.21 12.68 -14.72
C THR A 309 -10.52 12.83 -15.47
N TYR A 310 -10.85 14.04 -15.92
CA TYR A 310 -12.00 14.26 -16.77
C TYR A 310 -11.99 13.36 -18.01
N LEU A 311 -10.84 13.29 -18.70
CA LEU A 311 -10.66 12.41 -19.85
C LEU A 311 -10.88 10.93 -19.47
N GLY A 312 -10.36 10.51 -18.32
CA GLY A 312 -10.51 9.13 -17.85
C GLY A 312 -11.96 8.75 -17.61
N GLU A 313 -12.74 9.64 -16.99
CA GLU A 313 -14.17 9.40 -16.77
C GLU A 313 -14.96 9.41 -18.09
N LEU A 314 -14.64 10.31 -19.03
CA LEU A 314 -15.26 10.29 -20.35
C LEU A 314 -15.00 8.97 -21.09
N ILE A 315 -13.76 8.45 -21.05
CA ILE A 315 -13.43 7.16 -21.65
C ILE A 315 -14.15 6.02 -20.94
N TYR A 316 -14.28 6.08 -19.60
CA TYR A 316 -15.09 5.11 -18.85
C TYR A 316 -16.53 5.07 -19.35
N GLU A 317 -17.19 6.23 -19.52
CA GLU A 317 -18.56 6.31 -20.02
C GLU A 317 -18.69 5.77 -21.45
N VAL A 318 -17.72 6.05 -22.33
CA VAL A 318 -17.67 5.47 -23.67
C VAL A 318 -17.60 3.94 -23.62
N VAL A 319 -16.69 3.38 -22.81
CA VAL A 319 -16.54 1.93 -22.68
C VAL A 319 -17.75 1.30 -22.00
N HIS A 320 -18.29 1.96 -20.95
CA HIS A 320 -19.49 1.52 -20.25
C HIS A 320 -20.70 1.40 -21.19
N THR A 321 -20.85 2.35 -22.10
CA THR A 321 -21.96 2.37 -23.05
C THR A 321 -21.74 1.39 -24.20
N SER A 322 -20.51 1.29 -24.74
CA SER A 322 -20.22 0.48 -25.95
C SER A 322 -19.84 -0.97 -25.64
N MET A 323 -19.07 -1.21 -24.58
CA MET A 323 -18.50 -2.54 -24.29
C MET A 323 -18.43 -2.77 -22.77
N LYS A 324 -19.54 -2.63 -22.05
CA LYS A 324 -19.63 -2.73 -20.58
C LYS A 324 -18.89 -3.95 -20.00
N GLN A 325 -18.89 -5.08 -20.72
CA GLN A 325 -18.22 -6.31 -20.27
C GLN A 325 -16.72 -6.15 -20.05
N LEU A 326 -16.05 -5.22 -20.75
CA LEU A 326 -14.62 -4.94 -20.55
C LEU A 326 -14.32 -4.31 -19.19
N LEU A 327 -15.33 -3.77 -18.52
CA LEU A 327 -15.22 -3.19 -17.17
C LEU A 327 -15.50 -4.21 -16.06
N ASN A 328 -15.87 -5.46 -16.44
CA ASN A 328 -16.20 -6.50 -15.48
C ASN A 328 -15.01 -7.47 -15.30
N PRO A 329 -14.48 -7.64 -14.07
CA PRO A 329 -13.40 -8.59 -13.79
C PRO A 329 -13.79 -10.05 -14.07
N GLU A 330 -15.08 -10.40 -14.07
CA GLU A 330 -15.57 -11.74 -14.44
C GLU A 330 -15.19 -12.13 -15.88
N LEU A 331 -15.15 -11.17 -16.79
CA LEU A 331 -14.70 -11.43 -18.16
C LEU A 331 -13.24 -11.94 -18.16
N THR A 332 -12.35 -11.27 -17.42
CA THR A 332 -10.95 -11.71 -17.28
C THR A 332 -10.89 -13.11 -16.66
N ALA A 333 -11.64 -13.34 -15.58
CA ALA A 333 -11.70 -14.64 -14.92
C ALA A 333 -12.18 -15.76 -15.86
N SER A 334 -13.19 -15.49 -16.69
CA SER A 334 -13.71 -16.47 -17.64
C SER A 334 -12.70 -16.83 -18.75
N TRP A 335 -11.90 -15.86 -19.21
CA TRP A 335 -10.82 -16.13 -20.18
C TRP A 335 -9.66 -16.90 -19.54
N GLU A 336 -9.25 -16.58 -18.32
CA GLU A 336 -8.25 -17.33 -17.56
C GLU A 336 -8.71 -18.80 -17.33
N LYS A 337 -9.99 -18.98 -16.99
CA LYS A 337 -10.59 -20.33 -16.88
C LYS A 337 -10.52 -21.09 -18.20
N GLY A 338 -10.78 -20.42 -19.33
CA GLY A 338 -10.63 -20.99 -20.64
C GLY A 338 -9.20 -21.45 -20.94
N LEU A 339 -8.19 -20.70 -20.53
CA LEU A 339 -6.77 -21.10 -20.64
C LEU A 339 -6.46 -22.33 -19.78
N THR A 340 -7.03 -22.41 -18.58
CA THR A 340 -6.92 -23.61 -17.73
C THR A 340 -7.48 -24.84 -18.45
N TYR A 341 -8.64 -24.74 -19.08
CA TYR A 341 -9.22 -25.83 -19.85
C TYR A 341 -8.36 -26.27 -21.04
N VAL A 342 -7.67 -25.32 -21.71
CA VAL A 342 -6.67 -25.66 -22.74
C VAL A 342 -5.50 -26.42 -22.12
N ALA A 343 -4.98 -25.97 -20.99
CA ALA A 343 -3.86 -26.64 -20.33
C ALA A 343 -4.20 -28.04 -19.82
N GLU A 344 -5.44 -28.27 -19.42
CA GLU A 344 -5.97 -29.57 -18.99
C GLU A 344 -6.37 -30.46 -20.16
N GLY A 345 -6.38 -29.94 -21.39
CA GLY A 345 -6.81 -30.66 -22.58
C GLY A 345 -8.32 -30.85 -22.74
N SER A 346 -9.12 -30.13 -21.92
CA SER A 346 -10.60 -30.20 -21.97
C SER A 346 -11.17 -29.50 -23.20
N ILE A 347 -10.45 -28.48 -23.71
CA ILE A 347 -10.73 -27.81 -24.99
C ILE A 347 -9.43 -27.66 -25.78
N THR A 348 -9.54 -27.55 -27.09
CA THR A 348 -8.37 -27.32 -27.95
C THR A 348 -7.96 -25.82 -27.96
N PRO A 349 -6.68 -25.51 -28.24
CA PRO A 349 -6.25 -24.12 -28.49
C PRO A 349 -7.08 -23.43 -29.59
N ASP A 350 -7.43 -24.15 -30.66
CA ASP A 350 -8.21 -23.62 -31.78
C ASP A 350 -9.64 -23.24 -31.34
N GLU A 351 -10.29 -24.07 -30.54
CA GLU A 351 -11.61 -23.76 -29.99
C GLU A 351 -11.57 -22.51 -29.08
N TYR A 352 -10.53 -22.37 -28.25
CA TYR A 352 -10.33 -21.18 -27.42
C TYR A 352 -10.15 -19.96 -28.32
N MET A 353 -9.27 -20.01 -29.31
CA MET A 353 -9.01 -18.88 -30.21
C MET A 353 -10.25 -18.49 -31.03
N GLN A 354 -11.03 -19.44 -31.53
CA GLN A 354 -12.29 -19.15 -32.22
C GLN A 354 -13.32 -18.47 -31.33
N LYS A 355 -13.37 -18.82 -30.03
CA LYS A 355 -14.24 -18.12 -29.07
C LYS A 355 -13.77 -16.69 -28.86
N LEU A 356 -12.47 -16.46 -28.70
CA LEU A 356 -11.87 -15.15 -28.55
C LEU A 356 -12.11 -14.26 -29.76
N GLU A 357 -11.86 -14.78 -30.97
CA GLU A 357 -12.10 -14.06 -32.21
C GLU A 357 -13.57 -13.64 -32.36
N ARG A 358 -14.50 -14.59 -32.15
CA ARG A 358 -15.94 -14.30 -32.20
C ARG A 358 -16.35 -13.21 -31.20
N PHE A 359 -15.77 -13.25 -29.99
CA PHE A 359 -15.99 -12.22 -29.00
C PHE A 359 -15.49 -10.87 -29.49
N VAL A 360 -14.24 -10.78 -29.96
CA VAL A 360 -13.63 -9.52 -30.44
C VAL A 360 -14.41 -8.96 -31.64
N ILE A 361 -14.69 -9.79 -32.66
CA ILE A 361 -15.43 -9.39 -33.85
C ILE A 361 -16.83 -8.87 -33.46
N GLY A 362 -17.56 -9.64 -32.65
CA GLY A 362 -18.92 -9.26 -32.25
C GLY A 362 -18.97 -7.95 -31.45
N ARG A 363 -18.01 -7.73 -30.54
CA ARG A 363 -17.95 -6.50 -29.74
C ARG A 363 -17.51 -5.30 -30.58
N THR A 364 -16.55 -5.48 -31.46
CA THR A 364 -16.11 -4.43 -32.39
C THR A 364 -17.23 -4.04 -33.33
N TYR A 365 -17.91 -5.03 -33.91
CA TYR A 365 -19.07 -4.77 -34.77
C TYR A 365 -20.15 -3.96 -34.05
N ASN A 366 -20.55 -4.38 -32.85
CA ASN A 366 -21.57 -3.69 -32.07
C ASN A 366 -21.14 -2.25 -31.71
N ALA A 367 -19.86 -2.05 -31.34
CA ALA A 367 -19.36 -0.71 -31.01
C ALA A 367 -19.35 0.24 -32.22
N VAL A 368 -18.95 -0.28 -33.41
CA VAL A 368 -18.92 0.52 -34.66
C VAL A 368 -20.33 0.87 -35.14
N HIS A 369 -21.29 -0.04 -34.97
CA HIS A 369 -22.66 0.14 -35.41
C HIS A 369 -23.61 0.74 -34.36
N MET A 370 -23.02 1.17 -33.22
CA MET A 370 -23.80 1.81 -32.16
C MET A 370 -24.24 3.21 -32.59
N GLY A 371 -25.47 3.29 -33.17
CA GLY A 371 -26.03 4.52 -33.72
C GLY A 371 -26.46 5.58 -32.69
N ASN A 372 -26.26 5.32 -31.37
CA ASN A 372 -26.76 6.18 -30.31
C ASN A 372 -25.68 7.03 -29.65
N THR A 373 -25.12 7.98 -30.39
CA THR A 373 -24.23 9.02 -29.84
C THR A 373 -24.94 9.99 -28.88
N TYR A 374 -26.27 10.08 -28.94
CA TYR A 374 -27.05 10.93 -28.06
C TYR A 374 -27.06 10.47 -26.59
N GLY A 375 -26.92 9.18 -26.32
CA GLY A 375 -26.87 8.65 -24.96
C GLY A 375 -25.58 9.01 -24.19
N LEU A 376 -24.49 9.33 -24.90
CA LEU A 376 -23.21 9.70 -24.26
C LEU A 376 -23.22 11.14 -23.75
N ARG A 377 -23.94 12.05 -24.40
CA ARG A 377 -23.93 13.47 -24.04
C ARG A 377 -24.41 13.74 -22.60
N PRO A 378 -25.57 13.20 -22.16
CA PRO A 378 -25.99 13.35 -20.77
C PRO A 378 -24.99 12.82 -19.75
N ALA A 379 -24.35 11.68 -20.04
CA ALA A 379 -23.27 11.11 -19.20
C ALA A 379 -22.07 12.05 -19.12
N PHE A 380 -21.61 12.59 -20.25
CA PHE A 380 -20.52 13.57 -20.30
C PHE A 380 -20.85 14.87 -19.56
N ASP A 381 -22.05 15.38 -19.71
CA ASP A 381 -22.51 16.58 -19.01
C ASP A 381 -22.55 16.35 -17.50
N ALA A 382 -23.02 15.18 -17.05
CA ALA A 382 -23.00 14.79 -15.64
C ALA A 382 -21.58 14.73 -15.05
N VAL A 383 -20.64 14.15 -15.79
CA VAL A 383 -19.22 14.10 -15.40
C VAL A 383 -18.61 15.51 -15.36
N ALA A 384 -18.93 16.37 -16.34
CA ALA A 384 -18.36 17.71 -16.46
C ALA A 384 -18.60 18.58 -15.22
N VAL A 385 -19.72 18.41 -14.52
CA VAL A 385 -20.07 19.17 -13.31
C VAL A 385 -19.00 19.05 -12.23
N PHE A 386 -18.41 17.86 -12.06
CA PHE A 386 -17.37 17.62 -11.04
C PHE A 386 -16.04 18.30 -11.37
N TYR A 387 -15.76 18.58 -12.64
CA TYR A 387 -14.47 19.14 -13.09
C TYR A 387 -14.51 20.65 -13.34
N GLN A 388 -15.67 21.25 -13.65
CA GLN A 388 -15.83 22.71 -13.85
C GLN A 388 -15.41 23.52 -12.63
N ASN A 389 -15.72 23.06 -11.42
CA ASN A 389 -15.33 23.72 -10.18
C ASN A 389 -13.83 23.57 -9.86
N ALA A 390 -13.21 22.47 -10.26
CA ALA A 390 -11.78 22.24 -10.07
C ALA A 390 -10.93 23.21 -10.88
N GLU A 391 -11.33 23.55 -12.12
CA GLU A 391 -10.64 24.54 -12.94
C GLU A 391 -10.75 25.96 -12.38
N LYS A 392 -11.91 26.36 -11.87
CA LYS A 392 -12.11 27.67 -11.23
C LYS A 392 -11.20 27.83 -10.00
N VAL A 393 -11.08 26.80 -9.17
CA VAL A 393 -10.21 26.79 -7.98
C VAL A 393 -8.72 26.79 -8.36
N SER A 394 -8.33 26.08 -9.42
CA SER A 394 -6.95 26.07 -9.88
C SER A 394 -6.53 27.41 -10.48
N ARG A 395 -7.42 28.05 -11.27
CA ARG A 395 -7.21 29.41 -11.83
C ARG A 395 -7.08 30.45 -10.71
N SER A 396 -7.91 30.40 -9.67
CA SER A 396 -7.83 31.33 -8.53
C SER A 396 -6.54 31.18 -7.72
N ARG A 397 -6.04 29.94 -7.56
CA ARG A 397 -4.74 29.67 -6.90
C ARG A 397 -3.56 30.13 -7.73
N SER A 398 -3.58 29.95 -9.05
CA SER A 398 -2.51 30.40 -9.96
C SER A 398 -2.43 31.93 -10.04
N VAL A 399 -3.56 32.62 -9.95
CA VAL A 399 -3.60 34.10 -9.91
C VAL A 399 -3.05 34.62 -8.57
N LYS A 400 -3.37 33.96 -7.42
CA LYS A 400 -2.80 34.35 -6.11
C LYS A 400 -1.30 34.10 -6.04
N SER A 401 -0.78 32.99 -6.62
CA SER A 401 0.66 32.72 -6.62
C SER A 401 1.44 33.65 -7.56
N ARG A 402 0.84 34.12 -8.66
CA ARG A 402 1.45 35.15 -9.53
C ARG A 402 1.40 36.56 -8.91
N GLY A 403 0.40 36.87 -8.10
CA GLY A 403 0.29 38.11 -7.34
C GLY A 403 1.38 38.25 -6.29
N THR A 404 1.60 37.20 -5.49
CA THR A 404 2.64 37.18 -4.45
C THR A 404 4.08 37.15 -5.02
N ALA A 405 4.29 36.52 -6.20
CA ALA A 405 5.59 36.55 -6.89
C ALA A 405 5.91 37.90 -7.51
N LYS A 406 4.91 38.66 -7.95
CA LYS A 406 5.11 40.06 -8.46
C LYS A 406 5.42 41.02 -7.33
N THR A 407 4.75 40.95 -6.19
CA THR A 407 5.02 41.80 -5.01
C THR A 407 6.40 41.51 -4.40
N ALA A 408 6.83 40.22 -4.35
CA ALA A 408 8.17 39.87 -3.89
C ALA A 408 9.28 40.29 -4.83
N ARG A 409 9.02 40.43 -6.15
CA ARG A 409 9.98 40.93 -7.14
C ARG A 409 10.08 42.45 -7.13
N THR A 410 9.00 43.16 -6.82
CA THR A 410 8.99 44.64 -6.71
C THR A 410 9.73 45.07 -5.44
N VAL A 411 9.56 44.39 -4.33
CA VAL A 411 10.28 44.69 -3.08
C VAL A 411 11.77 44.36 -3.18
N LYS A 412 12.19 43.34 -3.97
CA LYS A 412 13.62 43.07 -4.23
C LYS A 412 14.28 44.03 -5.24
N ALA A 413 13.51 44.69 -6.11
CA ALA A 413 14.02 45.71 -7.03
C ALA A 413 14.21 47.06 -6.35
N GLU A 414 13.38 47.39 -5.35
CA GLU A 414 13.54 48.64 -4.60
C GLU A 414 14.67 48.57 -3.55
N THR A 415 14.99 47.40 -2.99
CA THR A 415 16.13 47.23 -2.06
C THR A 415 17.48 47.13 -2.76
N SER A 416 17.54 46.89 -4.09
CA SER A 416 18.81 46.86 -4.85
C SER A 416 19.19 48.20 -5.51
N SER A 417 18.32 49.22 -5.49
CA SER A 417 18.60 50.54 -6.05
C SER A 417 19.15 51.57 -5.03
N GLU A 418 19.15 51.23 -3.74
CA GLU A 418 19.70 52.13 -2.69
C GLU A 418 21.17 51.84 -2.32
N THR A 419 21.82 50.83 -2.93
CA THR A 419 23.21 50.47 -2.55
C THR A 419 24.26 50.78 -3.61
N THR A 420 23.95 51.60 -4.63
CA THR A 420 24.90 51.92 -5.72
C THR A 420 25.08 53.43 -5.95
N SER A 421 25.18 54.19 -4.87
CA SER A 421 25.58 55.61 -4.98
C SER A 421 26.41 56.05 -3.80
N ILE A 422 27.59 55.51 -3.62
CA ILE A 422 28.73 56.16 -2.91
C ILE A 422 29.98 55.34 -3.23
N THR A 423 30.74 55.74 -4.24
CA THR A 423 32.21 55.88 -4.29
C THR A 423 32.66 56.14 -5.72
N SER A 424 32.72 57.41 -6.07
CA SER A 424 33.64 57.91 -7.08
C SER A 424 34.32 59.13 -6.49
N GLY A 425 35.62 59.00 -6.26
CA GLY A 425 36.40 60.14 -5.80
C GLY A 425 37.84 59.72 -5.49
N GLN A 426 38.74 59.99 -6.47
CA GLN A 426 40.15 60.30 -6.24
C GLN A 426 41.08 59.15 -5.79
N GLU A 427 42.24 58.89 -6.35
CA GLU A 427 43.30 59.83 -6.72
C GLU A 427 44.37 59.18 -7.60
N GLN A 428 45.01 59.97 -8.33
CA GLN A 428 46.18 59.81 -9.20
C GLN A 428 47.47 59.38 -8.49
N SER A 429 48.39 58.87 -9.33
CA SER A 429 49.87 59.04 -9.32
C SER A 429 50.64 58.02 -8.44
N LYS A 430 51.39 57.20 -9.02
CA LYS A 430 52.73 57.22 -9.64
C LYS A 430 53.07 55.85 -10.21
#